data_b8c86040b3cae1c0718d7cd43589a8b9
#
_entry.id   b8c86040b3cae1c0718d7cd43589a8b9
#
_cell.length_a   1.000
_cell.length_b   1.000
_cell.length_c   1.000
_cell.angle_alpha   90.00
_cell.angle_beta   90.00
_cell.angle_gamma   90.00
#
_symmetry.space_group_name_H-M   'P 1'
#
loop_
_entity.id
_entity.type
_entity.pdbx_description
1 polymer ?
#
loop_
_entity_poly.entity_id
_entity_poly.type
_entity_poly.pdbx_seq_one_letter_code
_entity_poly.pdbx_strand_id
1 'polypeptide(L)'
;MVIELSRMGTYHAQTDGENQDALCCGKSRDYFVISLSDGVSECREAKRGASIASQAITNLFLKKGSYFLEFDEEQIADFALSHILCELQQEAEHSQQPVIDYSSTVASVLVDKRKKRMLCFNLGDSIILAVGKGRCRVLCMPSDSSSGCCVTTTRLAEKMVSVKLCEIGSMESVIICSDGAWREMFLKNRLKPEVAELLSNNAYDALKDFLTGQNCFDDFSFIALDMRHELRRNSA
;
A
#
# COMPACT_ATOMS: atom_id res chain seq x y z
N MET A 1 -5.66 8.23 12.93
CA MET A 1 -4.31 7.87 13.45
C MET A 1 -3.68 6.91 12.46
N VAL A 2 -2.40 7.07 12.15
CA VAL A 2 -1.65 6.10 11.30
C VAL A 2 -0.91 5.14 12.21
N ILE A 3 -0.92 3.86 11.88
CA ILE A 3 -0.22 2.78 12.59
C ILE A 3 0.63 2.04 11.55
N GLU A 4 1.89 1.82 11.86
CA GLU A 4 2.86 1.26 10.93
C GLU A 4 3.65 0.12 11.58
N LEU A 5 3.97 -0.89 10.79
CA LEU A 5 4.96 -1.92 11.06
C LEU A 5 5.74 -2.17 9.77
N SER A 6 7.05 -2.18 9.84
CA SER A 6 7.93 -2.64 8.77
C SER A 6 9.11 -3.38 9.37
N ARG A 7 9.36 -4.59 8.95
CA ARG A 7 10.39 -5.49 9.45
C ARG A 7 11.05 -6.24 8.30
N MET A 8 12.34 -6.42 8.44
CA MET A 8 13.14 -7.21 7.53
C MET A 8 12.83 -8.70 7.71
N GLY A 9 12.63 -9.39 6.61
CA GLY A 9 12.46 -10.83 6.56
C GLY A 9 13.74 -11.63 6.78
N THR A 10 13.60 -12.92 7.02
CA THR A 10 14.76 -13.80 7.29
C THR A 10 15.66 -13.97 6.08
N TYR A 11 15.12 -13.87 4.86
CA TYR A 11 15.91 -13.91 3.62
C TYR A 11 16.93 -12.77 3.56
N HIS A 12 16.49 -11.52 3.70
CA HIS A 12 17.39 -10.37 3.68
C HIS A 12 18.31 -10.33 4.90
N ALA A 13 17.83 -10.77 6.08
CA ALA A 13 18.66 -10.84 7.28
C ALA A 13 19.83 -11.85 7.15
N GLN A 14 19.67 -12.93 6.38
CA GLN A 14 20.71 -13.94 6.16
C GLN A 14 21.67 -13.58 5.00
N THR A 15 21.29 -12.67 4.13
CA THR A 15 22.07 -12.27 2.94
C THR A 15 22.74 -10.91 3.09
N ASP A 16 22.85 -10.38 4.32
CA ASP A 16 23.32 -9.00 4.60
C ASP A 16 22.57 -7.93 3.79
N GLY A 17 21.31 -8.23 3.46
CA GLY A 17 20.41 -7.33 2.75
C GLY A 17 19.81 -6.26 3.65
N GLU A 18 18.90 -5.49 3.08
CA GLU A 18 18.10 -4.49 3.80
C GLU A 18 16.61 -4.75 3.58
N ASN A 19 15.77 -4.23 4.48
CA ASN A 19 14.32 -4.24 4.27
C ASN A 19 13.97 -3.36 3.06
N GLN A 20 13.39 -3.98 2.03
CA GLN A 20 13.06 -3.33 0.76
C GLN A 20 11.65 -2.74 0.73
N ASP A 21 10.83 -3.00 1.74
CA ASP A 21 9.53 -2.37 1.93
C ASP A 21 9.67 -0.88 2.30
N ALA A 22 8.83 -0.04 1.73
CA ALA A 22 8.76 1.39 2.05
C ALA A 22 7.32 1.81 2.36
N LEU A 23 7.15 2.46 3.51
CA LEU A 23 5.89 3.05 3.96
C LEU A 23 5.93 4.56 3.80
N CYS A 24 4.83 5.15 3.38
CA CYS A 24 4.68 6.60 3.34
C CYS A 24 3.26 7.00 3.74
N CYS A 25 3.14 8.07 4.51
CA CYS A 25 1.84 8.64 4.82
C CYS A 25 1.87 10.16 4.72
N GLY A 26 0.70 10.73 4.49
CA GLY A 26 0.56 12.16 4.42
C GLY A 26 -0.84 12.63 4.78
N LYS A 27 -0.90 13.88 5.26
CA LYS A 27 -2.15 14.52 5.67
C LYS A 27 -2.20 15.95 5.16
N SER A 28 -3.33 16.30 4.58
CA SER A 28 -3.69 17.69 4.29
C SER A 28 -4.96 18.09 5.06
N ARG A 29 -5.46 19.30 4.81
CA ARG A 29 -6.75 19.73 5.37
C ARG A 29 -7.87 18.75 5.01
N ASP A 30 -7.94 18.34 3.75
CA ASP A 30 -9.07 17.59 3.20
C ASP A 30 -8.78 16.09 3.01
N TYR A 31 -7.51 15.68 2.96
CA TYR A 31 -7.10 14.33 2.61
C TYR A 31 -6.22 13.67 3.66
N PHE A 32 -6.31 12.34 3.70
CA PHE A 32 -5.28 11.45 4.20
C PHE A 32 -4.81 10.55 3.06
N VAL A 33 -3.52 10.25 3.05
CA VAL A 33 -2.95 9.26 2.14
C VAL A 33 -2.05 8.34 2.93
N ILE A 34 -2.16 7.05 2.68
CA ILE A 34 -1.22 6.02 3.14
C ILE A 34 -0.77 5.23 1.92
N SER A 35 0.51 4.87 1.88
CA SER A 35 1.11 4.13 0.76
C SER A 35 2.12 3.12 1.27
N LEU A 36 2.24 2.01 0.55
CA LEU A 36 3.21 0.95 0.75
C LEU A 36 3.74 0.53 -0.62
N SER A 37 5.04 0.35 -0.72
CA SER A 37 5.71 -0.21 -1.88
C SER A 37 6.69 -1.27 -1.41
N ASP A 38 6.80 -2.37 -2.16
CA ASP A 38 7.71 -3.46 -1.96
C ASP A 38 8.70 -3.49 -3.12
N GLY A 39 10.00 -3.45 -2.82
CA GLY A 39 11.06 -3.45 -3.80
C GLY A 39 11.34 -4.84 -4.37
N VAL A 40 11.62 -4.93 -5.66
CA VAL A 40 11.95 -6.22 -6.30
C VAL A 40 13.33 -6.68 -5.87
N SER A 41 13.43 -7.81 -5.16
CA SER A 41 14.67 -8.31 -4.52
C SER A 41 15.86 -8.50 -5.48
N GLU A 42 15.62 -8.77 -6.78
CA GLU A 42 16.66 -8.89 -7.80
C GLU A 42 17.18 -7.53 -8.30
N CYS A 43 16.53 -6.43 -7.95
CA CYS A 43 16.91 -5.09 -8.37
C CYS A 43 17.92 -4.46 -7.40
N ARG A 44 18.92 -3.77 -7.94
CA ARG A 44 20.00 -3.17 -7.13
C ARG A 44 19.52 -2.06 -6.22
N GLU A 45 18.57 -1.28 -6.71
CA GLU A 45 18.05 -0.08 -6.04
C GLU A 45 16.60 -0.31 -5.56
N ALA A 46 16.24 -1.57 -5.25
CA ALA A 46 14.90 -1.99 -4.88
C ALA A 46 14.31 -1.14 -3.74
N LYS A 47 15.05 -0.98 -2.63
CA LYS A 47 14.68 -0.12 -1.50
C LYS A 47 14.46 1.32 -1.89
N ARG A 48 15.36 1.87 -2.72
CA ARG A 48 15.28 3.24 -3.21
C ARG A 48 14.06 3.43 -4.12
N GLY A 49 13.82 2.47 -5.02
CA GLY A 49 12.66 2.46 -5.90
C GLY A 49 11.34 2.42 -5.13
N ALA A 50 11.21 1.52 -4.15
CA ALA A 50 10.05 1.45 -3.27
C ALA A 50 9.81 2.76 -2.51
N SER A 51 10.87 3.38 -2.00
CA SER A 51 10.79 4.67 -1.32
C SER A 51 10.29 5.79 -2.24
N ILE A 52 10.82 5.88 -3.46
CA ILE A 52 10.39 6.88 -4.45
C ILE A 52 8.94 6.64 -4.86
N ALA A 53 8.55 5.41 -5.17
CA ALA A 53 7.20 5.09 -5.61
C ALA A 53 6.15 5.43 -4.54
N SER A 54 6.37 5.03 -3.29
CA SER A 54 5.46 5.33 -2.18
C SER A 54 5.35 6.83 -1.89
N GLN A 55 6.46 7.58 -1.98
CA GLN A 55 6.47 9.03 -1.79
C GLN A 55 5.81 9.76 -2.96
N ALA A 56 6.10 9.37 -4.20
CA ALA A 56 5.55 9.99 -5.41
C ALA A 56 4.02 9.93 -5.42
N ILE A 57 3.45 8.73 -5.22
CA ILE A 57 1.98 8.57 -5.20
C ILE A 57 1.34 9.29 -4.01
N THR A 58 1.96 9.26 -2.83
CA THR A 58 1.47 9.98 -1.65
C THR A 58 1.40 11.49 -1.92
N ASN A 59 2.46 12.07 -2.44
CA ASN A 59 2.54 13.49 -2.76
C ASN A 59 1.55 13.89 -3.85
N LEU A 60 1.43 13.05 -4.89
CA LEU A 60 0.49 13.27 -5.99
C LEU A 60 -0.95 13.30 -5.47
N PHE A 61 -1.36 12.31 -4.68
CA PHE A 61 -2.72 12.21 -4.14
C PHE A 61 -3.03 13.34 -3.15
N LEU A 62 -2.07 13.78 -2.34
CA LEU A 62 -2.26 14.94 -1.47
C LEU A 62 -2.46 16.24 -2.25
N LYS A 63 -1.72 16.42 -3.34
CA LYS A 63 -1.78 17.65 -4.17
C LYS A 63 -2.98 17.68 -5.10
N LYS A 64 -3.40 16.54 -5.63
CA LYS A 64 -4.37 16.41 -6.71
C LYS A 64 -5.59 15.54 -6.37
N GLY A 65 -5.82 15.22 -5.09
CA GLY A 65 -6.88 14.30 -4.66
C GLY A 65 -8.27 14.62 -5.19
N SER A 66 -8.62 15.90 -5.32
CA SER A 66 -9.91 16.30 -5.89
C SER A 66 -10.11 15.86 -7.35
N TYR A 67 -9.05 15.89 -8.15
CA TYR A 67 -9.10 15.43 -9.55
C TYR A 67 -9.22 13.91 -9.62
N PHE A 68 -8.42 13.19 -8.83
CA PHE A 68 -8.44 11.72 -8.82
C PHE A 68 -9.78 11.13 -8.41
N LEU A 69 -10.53 11.80 -7.55
CA LEU A 69 -11.85 11.34 -7.13
C LEU A 69 -12.97 11.60 -8.17
N GLU A 70 -12.67 12.32 -9.26
CA GLU A 70 -13.58 12.58 -10.37
C GLU A 70 -13.15 11.88 -11.68
N PHE A 71 -11.94 11.30 -11.72
CA PHE A 71 -11.44 10.52 -12.86
C PHE A 71 -12.02 9.12 -12.86
N ASP A 72 -12.07 8.49 -14.05
CA ASP A 72 -12.31 7.06 -14.16
C ASP A 72 -11.07 6.24 -13.76
N GLU A 73 -11.25 4.94 -13.60
CA GLU A 73 -10.20 4.05 -13.11
C GLU A 73 -8.98 3.99 -14.05
N GLU A 74 -9.18 4.04 -15.36
CA GLU A 74 -8.12 4.02 -16.38
C GLU A 74 -7.31 5.31 -16.33
N GLN A 75 -7.96 6.47 -16.27
CA GLN A 75 -7.29 7.77 -16.12
C GLN A 75 -6.48 7.87 -14.84
N ILE A 76 -7.00 7.30 -13.73
CA ILE A 76 -6.29 7.25 -12.45
C ILE A 76 -5.02 6.41 -12.58
N ALA A 77 -5.14 5.21 -13.17
CA ALA A 77 -4.04 4.27 -13.36
C ALA A 77 -2.93 4.90 -14.21
N ASP A 78 -3.28 5.43 -15.38
CA ASP A 78 -2.34 6.03 -16.32
C ASP A 78 -1.61 7.22 -15.72
N PHE A 79 -2.34 8.14 -15.10
CA PHE A 79 -1.76 9.37 -14.58
C PHE A 79 -0.86 9.10 -13.37
N ALA A 80 -1.33 8.26 -12.42
CA ALA A 80 -0.56 7.95 -11.22
C ALA A 80 0.72 7.18 -11.56
N LEU A 81 0.63 6.16 -12.43
CA LEU A 81 1.80 5.37 -12.81
C LEU A 81 2.80 6.19 -13.65
N SER A 82 2.32 7.02 -14.59
CA SER A 82 3.19 7.92 -15.34
C SER A 82 3.97 8.88 -14.44
N HIS A 83 3.33 9.40 -13.38
CA HIS A 83 4.01 10.24 -12.41
C HIS A 83 5.07 9.47 -11.62
N ILE A 84 4.75 8.27 -11.13
CA ILE A 84 5.73 7.42 -10.43
C ILE A 84 6.92 7.11 -11.34
N LEU A 85 6.68 6.70 -12.59
CA LEU A 85 7.74 6.40 -13.56
C LEU A 85 8.62 7.62 -13.86
N CYS A 86 8.03 8.81 -13.92
CA CYS A 86 8.80 10.05 -14.12
C CYS A 86 9.77 10.29 -12.94
N GLU A 87 9.33 10.12 -11.70
CA GLU A 87 10.20 10.27 -10.52
C GLU A 87 11.30 9.20 -10.47
N LEU A 88 10.97 7.94 -10.81
CA LEU A 88 11.95 6.85 -10.91
C LEU A 88 12.99 7.10 -12.03
N GLN A 89 12.56 7.61 -13.18
CA GLN A 89 13.46 7.95 -14.28
C GLN A 89 14.43 9.09 -13.93
N GLN A 90 13.94 10.13 -13.24
CA GLN A 90 14.80 11.23 -12.77
C GLN A 90 15.89 10.72 -11.81
N GLU A 91 15.53 9.83 -10.88
CA GLU A 91 16.51 9.23 -9.97
C GLU A 91 17.50 8.34 -10.72
N ALA A 92 17.01 7.51 -11.64
CA ALA A 92 17.85 6.63 -12.48
C ALA A 92 18.86 7.41 -13.32
N GLU A 93 18.44 8.52 -13.91
CA GLU A 93 19.32 9.43 -14.67
C GLU A 93 20.36 10.08 -13.75
N HIS A 94 19.94 10.57 -12.57
CA HIS A 94 20.83 11.17 -11.58
C HIS A 94 21.91 10.20 -11.10
N SER A 95 21.52 8.96 -10.84
CA SER A 95 22.39 7.89 -10.33
C SER A 95 23.15 7.15 -11.43
N GLN A 96 22.87 7.43 -12.71
CA GLN A 96 23.42 6.73 -13.87
C GLN A 96 23.15 5.22 -13.83
N GLN A 97 21.98 4.81 -13.33
CA GLN A 97 21.54 3.42 -13.25
C GLN A 97 20.34 3.19 -14.18
N PRO A 98 20.09 1.95 -14.63
CA PRO A 98 18.88 1.63 -15.38
C PRO A 98 17.63 1.81 -14.50
N VAL A 99 16.56 2.38 -15.04
CA VAL A 99 15.29 2.56 -14.31
C VAL A 99 14.70 1.23 -13.80
N ILE A 100 15.00 0.12 -14.50
CA ILE A 100 14.56 -1.23 -14.10
C ILE A 100 15.11 -1.64 -12.71
N ASP A 101 16.27 -1.11 -12.30
CA ASP A 101 16.87 -1.39 -11.00
C ASP A 101 16.08 -0.77 -9.83
N TYR A 102 15.12 0.12 -10.12
CA TYR A 102 14.22 0.76 -9.17
C TYR A 102 12.81 0.15 -9.17
N SER A 103 12.65 -1.06 -9.69
CA SER A 103 11.34 -1.71 -9.78
C SER A 103 10.76 -2.00 -8.40
N SER A 104 9.49 -1.70 -8.23
CA SER A 104 8.73 -1.97 -7.00
C SER A 104 7.26 -2.16 -7.28
N THR A 105 6.54 -2.80 -6.36
CA THR A 105 5.09 -2.70 -6.27
C THR A 105 4.67 -1.32 -5.76
N VAL A 106 3.41 -0.99 -5.83
CA VAL A 106 2.87 0.22 -5.16
C VAL A 106 1.40 0.06 -4.83
N ALA A 107 1.07 0.24 -3.56
CA ALA A 107 -0.29 0.30 -3.06
C ALA A 107 -0.51 1.63 -2.35
N SER A 108 -1.66 2.27 -2.57
CA SER A 108 -1.99 3.55 -1.94
C SER A 108 -3.48 3.70 -1.69
N VAL A 109 -3.82 4.41 -0.62
CA VAL A 109 -5.19 4.79 -0.31
C VAL A 109 -5.26 6.29 -0.06
N LEU A 110 -6.08 6.97 -0.86
CA LEU A 110 -6.49 8.37 -0.65
C LEU A 110 -7.86 8.39 0.03
N VAL A 111 -7.97 9.07 1.14
CA VAL A 111 -9.22 9.30 1.88
C VAL A 111 -9.60 10.76 1.83
N ASP A 112 -10.77 11.08 1.24
CA ASP A 112 -11.40 12.41 1.32
C ASP A 112 -12.25 12.50 2.59
N LYS A 113 -11.78 13.35 3.52
CA LYS A 113 -12.45 13.56 4.81
C LYS A 113 -13.78 14.29 4.69
N ARG A 114 -13.93 15.12 3.65
CA ARG A 114 -15.12 15.96 3.44
C ARG A 114 -16.21 15.20 2.71
N LYS A 115 -15.88 14.59 1.58
CA LYS A 115 -16.83 13.84 0.75
C LYS A 115 -17.07 12.43 1.30
N LYS A 116 -16.27 11.96 2.30
CA LYS A 116 -16.31 10.61 2.87
C LYS A 116 -16.18 9.52 1.78
N ARG A 117 -15.30 9.77 0.84
CA ARG A 117 -14.94 8.86 -0.26
C ARG A 117 -13.49 8.41 -0.15
N MET A 118 -13.21 7.30 -0.75
CA MET A 118 -11.88 6.71 -0.73
C MET A 118 -11.53 6.17 -2.12
N LEU A 119 -10.27 6.37 -2.51
CA LEU A 119 -9.66 5.76 -3.67
C LEU A 119 -8.58 4.79 -3.19
N CYS A 120 -8.66 3.54 -3.65
CA CYS A 120 -7.61 2.55 -3.51
C CYS A 120 -6.91 2.36 -4.86
N PHE A 121 -5.59 2.34 -4.83
CA PHE A 121 -4.72 2.09 -5.97
C PHE A 121 -3.78 0.95 -5.62
N ASN A 122 -3.69 -0.09 -6.44
CA ASN A 122 -2.82 -1.24 -6.17
C ASN A 122 -2.22 -1.79 -7.46
N LEU A 123 -0.89 -1.78 -7.53
CA LEU A 123 -0.09 -2.45 -8.56
C LEU A 123 0.86 -3.41 -7.84
N GLY A 124 0.73 -4.71 -8.12
CA GLY A 124 1.53 -5.74 -7.50
C GLY A 124 0.73 -6.63 -6.57
N ASP A 125 1.41 -7.28 -5.65
CA ASP A 125 0.88 -8.34 -4.80
C ASP A 125 0.54 -7.91 -3.36
N SER A 126 0.62 -6.62 -3.07
CA SER A 126 0.05 -6.06 -1.84
C SER A 126 -1.46 -6.24 -1.76
N ILE A 127 -2.03 -6.25 -0.57
CA ILE A 127 -3.46 -6.32 -0.32
C ILE A 127 -3.96 -5.05 0.37
N ILE A 128 -5.17 -4.58 0.01
CA ILE A 128 -5.83 -3.48 0.70
C ILE A 128 -7.10 -4.00 1.38
N LEU A 129 -7.18 -3.79 2.70
CA LEU A 129 -8.27 -4.24 3.56
C LEU A 129 -9.03 -3.05 4.14
N ALA A 130 -10.34 -3.18 4.29
CA ALA A 130 -11.16 -2.27 5.09
C ALA A 130 -11.75 -2.99 6.29
N VAL A 131 -11.73 -2.32 7.44
CA VAL A 131 -12.31 -2.81 8.69
C VAL A 131 -13.44 -1.88 9.12
N GLY A 132 -14.53 -2.45 9.57
CA GLY A 132 -15.64 -1.69 10.13
C GLY A 132 -16.79 -2.58 10.60
N LYS A 133 -17.44 -2.16 11.69
CA LYS A 133 -18.55 -2.90 12.34
C LYS A 133 -18.21 -4.37 12.63
N GLY A 134 -17.01 -4.64 13.15
CA GLY A 134 -16.58 -5.99 13.49
C GLY A 134 -16.35 -6.91 12.29
N ARG A 135 -16.15 -6.35 11.08
CA ARG A 135 -15.90 -7.11 9.85
C ARG A 135 -14.71 -6.54 9.11
N CYS A 136 -13.94 -7.44 8.53
CA CYS A 136 -12.87 -7.10 7.58
C CYS A 136 -13.28 -7.53 6.17
N ARG A 137 -13.01 -6.71 5.18
CA ARG A 137 -13.21 -7.03 3.76
C ARG A 137 -12.00 -6.62 2.93
N VAL A 138 -11.70 -7.41 1.92
CA VAL A 138 -10.68 -7.07 0.94
C VAL A 138 -11.24 -6.02 -0.02
N LEU A 139 -10.52 -4.93 -0.23
CA LEU A 139 -10.84 -3.89 -1.22
C LEU A 139 -10.09 -4.13 -2.52
N CYS A 140 -8.79 -4.37 -2.46
CA CYS A 140 -7.98 -4.75 -3.61
C CYS A 140 -7.26 -6.05 -3.29
N MET A 141 -7.38 -7.03 -4.20
CA MET A 141 -6.63 -8.27 -4.15
C MET A 141 -5.25 -8.07 -4.79
N PRO A 142 -4.27 -8.89 -4.45
CA PRO A 142 -3.04 -8.98 -5.21
C PRO A 142 -3.33 -9.17 -6.70
N SER A 143 -2.59 -8.47 -7.55
CA SER A 143 -2.63 -8.72 -8.99
C SER A 143 -1.81 -9.97 -9.28
N ASP A 144 -2.49 -11.11 -9.38
CA ASP A 144 -1.87 -12.39 -9.70
C ASP A 144 -1.78 -12.52 -11.22
N SER A 145 -0.59 -12.37 -11.79
CA SER A 145 -0.34 -12.79 -13.15
C SER A 145 0.35 -14.15 -13.13
N SER A 146 -0.06 -15.06 -14.01
CA SER A 146 0.61 -16.36 -14.21
C SER A 146 2.09 -16.23 -14.61
N SER A 147 2.58 -15.02 -14.84
CA SER A 147 3.93 -14.66 -15.25
C SER A 147 4.74 -13.88 -14.20
N GLY A 148 4.24 -13.76 -12.97
CA GLY A 148 4.92 -13.04 -11.89
C GLY A 148 4.20 -11.75 -11.45
N CYS A 149 4.74 -11.09 -10.44
CA CYS A 149 4.21 -9.85 -9.91
C CYS A 149 4.41 -8.69 -10.92
N CYS A 150 3.38 -7.86 -11.13
CA CYS A 150 3.50 -6.64 -11.93
C CYS A 150 4.05 -5.52 -11.06
N VAL A 151 5.07 -4.82 -11.57
CA VAL A 151 5.79 -3.74 -10.88
C VAL A 151 5.77 -2.47 -11.72
N THR A 152 6.22 -1.37 -11.12
CA THR A 152 6.19 -0.03 -11.71
C THR A 152 6.83 0.05 -13.11
N THR A 153 7.88 -0.74 -13.37
CA THR A 153 8.60 -0.76 -14.64
C THR A 153 8.11 -1.82 -15.65
N THR A 154 7.06 -2.59 -15.30
CA THR A 154 6.45 -3.58 -16.20
C THR A 154 5.82 -2.87 -17.40
N ARG A 155 6.04 -3.41 -18.61
CA ARG A 155 5.41 -2.86 -19.82
C ARG A 155 3.88 -2.97 -19.71
N LEU A 156 3.18 -1.87 -19.95
CA LEU A 156 1.72 -1.77 -19.81
C LEU A 156 1.23 -2.04 -18.38
N ALA A 157 2.05 -1.69 -17.38
CA ALA A 157 1.69 -1.85 -15.98
C ALA A 157 0.38 -1.11 -15.62
N GLU A 158 0.04 -0.03 -16.32
CA GLU A 158 -1.21 0.72 -16.14
C GLU A 158 -2.46 -0.16 -16.32
N LYS A 159 -2.39 -1.18 -17.18
CA LYS A 159 -3.48 -2.14 -17.40
C LYS A 159 -3.63 -3.18 -16.28
N MET A 160 -2.61 -3.29 -15.43
CA MET A 160 -2.56 -4.23 -14.31
C MET A 160 -2.87 -3.56 -12.98
N VAL A 161 -3.00 -2.23 -12.99
CA VAL A 161 -3.39 -1.47 -11.78
C VAL A 161 -4.84 -1.78 -11.42
N SER A 162 -5.06 -2.16 -10.18
CA SER A 162 -6.40 -2.23 -9.59
C SER A 162 -6.74 -0.88 -8.96
N VAL A 163 -7.70 -0.18 -9.51
CA VAL A 163 -8.27 1.05 -8.93
C VAL A 163 -9.65 0.77 -8.38
N LYS A 164 -9.97 1.35 -7.23
CA LYS A 164 -11.31 1.24 -6.65
C LYS A 164 -11.72 2.53 -5.98
N LEU A 165 -12.80 3.11 -6.44
CA LEU A 165 -13.48 4.23 -5.80
C LEU A 165 -14.64 3.72 -4.96
N CYS A 166 -14.74 4.14 -3.70
CA CYS A 166 -15.83 3.72 -2.83
C CYS A 166 -16.15 4.76 -1.75
N GLU A 167 -17.37 4.70 -1.25
CA GLU A 167 -17.79 5.43 -0.06
C GLU A 167 -17.18 4.81 1.19
N ILE A 168 -16.77 5.63 2.15
CA ILE A 168 -16.24 5.14 3.43
C ILE A 168 -17.33 4.43 4.22
N GLY A 169 -18.56 4.98 4.22
CA GLY A 169 -19.70 4.35 4.87
C GLY A 169 -19.45 4.01 6.34
N SER A 170 -19.50 2.73 6.66
CA SER A 170 -19.25 2.21 8.02
C SER A 170 -17.83 1.70 8.25
N MET A 171 -16.89 2.02 7.39
CA MET A 171 -15.49 1.66 7.58
C MET A 171 -14.90 2.50 8.72
N GLU A 172 -14.15 1.86 9.57
CA GLU A 172 -13.47 2.46 10.72
C GLU A 172 -11.98 2.63 10.45
N SER A 173 -11.42 1.76 9.62
CA SER A 173 -10.02 1.82 9.19
C SER A 173 -9.80 1.16 7.84
N VAL A 174 -8.67 1.51 7.23
CA VAL A 174 -8.14 0.89 6.01
C VAL A 174 -6.69 0.51 6.24
N ILE A 175 -6.27 -0.63 5.68
CA ILE A 175 -4.95 -1.22 5.90
C ILE A 175 -4.38 -1.64 4.56
N ILE A 176 -3.09 -1.36 4.34
CA ILE A 176 -2.30 -1.90 3.24
C ILE A 176 -1.28 -2.86 3.86
N CYS A 177 -1.12 -4.05 3.29
CA CYS A 177 -0.13 -5.03 3.73
C CYS A 177 0.71 -5.48 2.54
N SER A 178 2.05 -5.58 2.70
CA SER A 178 2.91 -6.28 1.76
C SER A 178 2.62 -7.77 1.76
N ASP A 179 3.13 -8.49 0.79
CA ASP A 179 2.90 -9.91 0.63
C ASP A 179 3.44 -10.73 1.80
N GLY A 180 4.63 -10.40 2.32
CA GLY A 180 5.16 -11.04 3.52
C GLY A 180 4.28 -10.86 4.75
N ALA A 181 3.56 -9.73 4.87
CA ALA A 181 2.62 -9.52 5.97
C ALA A 181 1.29 -10.24 5.76
N TRP A 182 0.63 -10.07 4.60
CA TRP A 182 -0.71 -10.64 4.43
C TRP A 182 -0.69 -12.17 4.29
N ARG A 183 0.37 -12.78 3.76
CA ARG A 183 0.52 -14.24 3.73
C ARG A 183 0.48 -14.84 5.14
N GLU A 184 1.03 -14.15 6.13
CA GLU A 184 0.94 -14.57 7.54
C GLU A 184 -0.45 -14.31 8.16
N MET A 185 -1.24 -13.41 7.60
CA MET A 185 -2.59 -13.11 8.11
C MET A 185 -3.66 -14.06 7.55
N PHE A 186 -3.41 -14.70 6.41
CA PHE A 186 -4.39 -15.53 5.72
C PHE A 186 -4.05 -17.02 5.77
N LEU A 187 -5.09 -17.84 5.75
CA LEU A 187 -5.02 -19.28 5.55
C LEU A 187 -6.05 -19.68 4.48
N LYS A 188 -5.59 -20.25 3.36
CA LYS A 188 -6.47 -20.67 2.25
C LYS A 188 -7.49 -19.59 1.84
N ASN A 189 -7.02 -18.39 1.56
CA ASN A 189 -7.82 -17.22 1.14
C ASN A 189 -8.84 -16.72 2.19
N ARG A 190 -8.66 -17.07 3.47
CA ARG A 190 -9.45 -16.53 4.58
C ARG A 190 -8.52 -15.98 5.65
N LEU A 191 -8.90 -14.90 6.28
CA LEU A 191 -8.20 -14.42 7.48
C LEU A 191 -8.15 -15.53 8.53
N LYS A 192 -6.99 -15.70 9.16
CA LYS A 192 -6.85 -16.53 10.35
C LYS A 192 -7.82 -16.00 11.42
N PRO A 193 -8.51 -16.86 12.19
CA PRO A 193 -9.52 -16.40 13.18
C PRO A 193 -8.98 -15.37 14.16
N GLU A 194 -7.78 -15.58 14.68
CA GLU A 194 -7.10 -14.65 15.58
C GLU A 194 -6.84 -13.28 14.94
N VAL A 195 -6.43 -13.24 13.66
CA VAL A 195 -6.23 -11.99 12.93
C VAL A 195 -7.57 -11.29 12.66
N ALA A 196 -8.60 -12.04 12.30
CA ALA A 196 -9.93 -11.49 12.10
C ALA A 196 -10.48 -10.83 13.39
N GLU A 197 -10.23 -11.43 14.55
CA GLU A 197 -10.59 -10.88 15.86
C GLU A 197 -9.80 -9.59 16.15
N LEU A 198 -8.46 -9.60 15.98
CA LEU A 198 -7.60 -8.43 16.17
C LEU A 198 -8.06 -7.25 15.29
N LEU A 199 -8.30 -7.50 14.01
CA LEU A 199 -8.77 -6.47 13.08
C LEU A 199 -10.16 -5.96 13.45
N SER A 200 -11.09 -6.84 13.79
CA SER A 200 -12.46 -6.47 14.17
C SER A 200 -12.51 -5.57 15.42
N ASN A 201 -11.54 -5.74 16.31
CA ASN A 201 -11.37 -4.94 17.52
C ASN A 201 -10.46 -3.71 17.30
N ASN A 202 -9.93 -3.51 16.10
CA ASN A 202 -8.92 -2.49 15.80
C ASN A 202 -7.70 -2.57 16.75
N ALA A 203 -7.30 -3.79 17.12
CA ALA A 203 -6.21 -4.08 18.05
C ALA A 203 -4.87 -4.13 17.32
N TYR A 204 -4.44 -2.99 16.76
CA TYR A 204 -3.27 -2.92 15.87
C TYR A 204 -1.94 -3.20 16.57
N ASP A 205 -1.80 -2.87 17.85
CA ASP A 205 -0.58 -3.20 18.60
C ASP A 205 -0.46 -4.71 18.79
N ALA A 206 -1.55 -5.39 19.11
CA ALA A 206 -1.57 -6.84 19.17
C ALA A 206 -1.37 -7.50 17.78
N LEU A 207 -1.82 -6.86 16.70
CA LEU A 207 -1.52 -7.31 15.33
C LEU A 207 -0.02 -7.17 15.01
N LYS A 208 0.63 -6.09 15.46
CA LYS A 208 2.09 -5.94 15.34
C LYS A 208 2.82 -7.06 16.08
N ASP A 209 2.41 -7.34 17.31
CA ASP A 209 3.01 -8.42 18.13
C ASP A 209 2.81 -9.78 17.45
N PHE A 210 1.60 -10.05 16.93
CA PHE A 210 1.31 -11.27 16.19
C PHE A 210 2.24 -11.43 14.98
N LEU A 211 2.35 -10.41 14.12
CA LEU A 211 3.21 -10.47 12.93
C LEU A 211 4.70 -10.55 13.29
N THR A 212 5.14 -9.81 14.29
CA THR A 212 6.54 -9.84 14.74
C THR A 212 6.92 -11.20 15.33
N GLY A 213 5.95 -11.94 15.87
CA GLY A 213 6.14 -13.30 16.36
C GLY A 213 6.20 -14.37 15.26
N GLN A 214 5.91 -14.01 13.98
CA GLN A 214 6.05 -14.95 12.86
C GLN A 214 7.49 -14.98 12.36
N ASN A 215 7.88 -16.11 11.80
CA ASN A 215 9.18 -16.28 11.13
C ASN A 215 8.99 -16.00 9.63
N CYS A 216 8.73 -14.74 9.27
CA CYS A 216 8.51 -14.35 7.90
C CYS A 216 9.78 -14.50 7.06
N PHE A 217 9.66 -15.15 5.91
CA PHE A 217 10.79 -15.33 4.99
C PHE A 217 11.10 -14.01 4.28
N ASP A 218 10.08 -13.34 3.79
CA ASP A 218 10.14 -12.07 3.08
C ASP A 218 10.01 -10.87 4.03
N ASP A 219 10.36 -9.67 3.56
CA ASP A 219 10.09 -8.44 4.27
C ASP A 219 8.59 -8.30 4.51
N PHE A 220 8.21 -7.81 5.67
CA PHE A 220 6.80 -7.72 6.00
C PHE A 220 6.44 -6.38 6.61
N SER A 221 5.49 -5.75 5.97
CA SER A 221 5.04 -4.41 6.34
C SER A 221 3.53 -4.27 6.27
N PHE A 222 2.98 -3.47 7.17
CA PHE A 222 1.65 -2.92 7.00
C PHE A 222 1.57 -1.46 7.44
N ILE A 223 0.65 -0.74 6.83
CA ILE A 223 0.26 0.60 7.22
C ILE A 223 -1.26 0.67 7.34
N ALA A 224 -1.75 1.14 8.48
CA ALA A 224 -3.18 1.27 8.77
C ALA A 224 -3.54 2.73 9.06
N LEU A 225 -4.65 3.17 8.49
CA LEU A 225 -5.28 4.46 8.81
C LEU A 225 -6.54 4.20 9.63
N ASP A 226 -6.48 4.50 10.93
CA ASP A 226 -7.65 4.52 11.80
C ASP A 226 -8.38 5.85 11.63
N MET A 227 -9.61 5.77 11.12
CA MET A 227 -10.46 6.91 10.77
C MET A 227 -11.50 7.23 11.85
N ARG A 228 -11.64 6.41 12.90
CA ARG A 228 -12.71 6.53 13.92
C ARG A 228 -12.80 7.91 14.56
N HIS A 229 -11.68 8.53 14.84
CA HIS A 229 -11.62 9.85 15.49
C HIS A 229 -11.74 11.02 14.51
N GLU A 230 -11.28 10.85 13.28
CA GLU A 230 -11.20 11.93 12.30
C GLU A 230 -12.53 12.17 11.56
N LEU A 231 -13.30 11.10 11.30
CA LEU A 231 -14.59 11.22 10.62
C LEU A 231 -15.71 11.73 11.54
N ARG A 232 -15.57 11.55 12.85
CA ARG A 232 -16.55 12.05 13.84
C ARG A 232 -16.49 13.57 14.03
N ARG A 233 -15.33 14.20 13.86
CA ARG A 233 -15.14 15.66 14.05
C ARG A 233 -15.81 16.51 12.98
N ASN A 234 -16.13 15.95 11.82
CA ASN A 234 -16.75 16.66 10.70
C ASN A 234 -18.27 16.45 10.62
N SER A 235 -18.89 15.87 11.63
CA SER A 235 -20.33 15.58 11.71
C SER A 235 -21.05 16.46 12.75
N ALA A 236 -20.36 17.47 13.32
CA ALA A 236 -20.89 18.42 14.29
C ALA A 236 -21.01 19.84 13.68
#